data_344686d0b99742d4bef75d683f3d3a69
#
_entry.id   344686d0b99742d4bef75d683f3d3a69
#
_cell.length_a   1.000
_cell.length_b   1.000
_cell.length_c   1.000
_cell.angle_alpha   90.00
_cell.angle_beta   90.00
_cell.angle_gamma   90.00
#
_symmetry.space_group_name_H-M   'P 1'
#
loop_
_entity.id
_entity.type
_entity.pdbx_description
1 polymer ?
#
loop_
_entity_poly.entity_id
_entity_poly.type
_entity_poly.pdbx_seq_one_letter_code
_entity_poly.pdbx_strand_id
1 'polypeptide(L)'
;LMGGERQQQCGELIYDLNDRRFSLRGEVLTLPSREHAVLENLIARPGRLMSKEQLAGKVFGLDQDASPEAIEIYISRLRRKLDGSGVRIVTFRGLGYLLEAEA
;
A
#
# COMPACT_ATOMS: atom_id res chain seq x y z
N LEU A 1 8.15 12.70 24.52
CA LEU A 1 7.80 12.33 24.18
C LEU A 1 7.58 11.94 23.64
N MET A 2 7.72 11.81 23.62
CA MET A 2 7.45 11.33 23.15
C MET A 2 6.98 10.99 22.24
N GLY A 3 7.05 11.24 22.15
CA GLY A 3 6.35 11.02 20.95
C GLY A 3 6.35 9.64 20.44
N GLY A 4 5.76 8.89 20.71
CA GLY A 4 5.72 7.56 20.18
C GLY A 4 4.86 7.37 18.98
N GLU A 5 4.42 8.46 18.41
CA GLU A 5 3.58 8.31 17.24
C GLU A 5 4.42 8.00 16.01
N ARG A 6 4.25 6.80 15.50
CA ARG A 6 4.87 6.39 14.26
C ARG A 6 3.80 6.32 13.20
N GLN A 7 3.88 7.25 12.28
CA GLN A 7 2.94 7.30 11.18
C GLN A 7 3.70 7.44 9.87
N GLN A 8 3.15 6.84 8.84
CA GLN A 8 3.58 7.06 7.47
C GLN A 8 2.42 7.70 6.75
N GLN A 9 2.72 8.64 5.90
CA GLN A 9 1.66 9.42 5.25
C GLN A 9 1.96 9.59 3.77
N CYS A 10 0.90 9.50 2.97
CA CYS A 10 0.93 9.83 1.55
C CYS A 10 -0.37 10.56 1.26
N GLY A 11 -0.29 11.89 1.07
CA GLY A 11 -1.49 12.68 0.93
C GLY A 11 -2.38 12.53 2.16
N GLU A 12 -3.64 12.19 1.94
CA GLU A 12 -4.59 11.99 3.04
C GLU A 12 -4.68 10.55 3.52
N LEU A 13 -3.79 9.68 3.04
CA LEU A 13 -3.68 8.32 3.52
C LEU A 13 -2.62 8.28 4.62
N ILE A 14 -3.00 7.79 5.78
CA ILE A 14 -2.11 7.72 6.95
C ILE A 14 -2.08 6.27 7.42
N TYR A 15 -0.89 5.78 7.73
CA TYR A 15 -0.71 4.45 8.30
C TYR A 15 -0.09 4.59 9.68
N ASP A 16 -0.83 4.14 10.69
CA ASP A 16 -0.35 4.10 12.07
C ASP A 16 0.41 2.80 12.26
N LEU A 17 1.73 2.91 12.48
CA LEU A 17 2.60 1.74 12.62
C LEU A 17 2.36 0.99 13.92
N ASN A 18 1.94 1.68 14.96
CA ASN A 18 1.68 1.03 16.24
C ASN A 18 0.44 0.16 16.18
N ASP A 19 -0.63 0.69 15.60
CA ASP A 19 -1.91 -0.02 15.51
C ASP A 19 -2.03 -0.82 14.21
N ARG A 20 -1.11 -0.62 13.29
CA ARG A 20 -1.16 -1.22 11.95
C ARG A 20 -2.51 -0.92 11.29
N ARG A 21 -2.89 0.34 11.32
CA ARG A 21 -4.19 0.79 10.85
C ARG A 21 -4.05 1.92 9.85
N PHE A 22 -4.75 1.77 8.75
CA PHE A 22 -4.86 2.82 7.75
C PHE A 22 -6.04 3.72 8.05
N SER A 23 -5.88 5.01 7.78
CA SER A 23 -7.00 5.92 7.70
C SER A 23 -6.87 6.73 6.43
N LEU A 24 -8.00 7.08 5.85
CA LEU A 24 -8.07 7.83 4.61
C LEU A 24 -9.06 8.95 4.80
N ARG A 25 -8.57 10.19 4.67
CA ARG A 25 -9.39 11.38 4.87
C ARG A 25 -10.09 11.37 6.23
N GLY A 26 -9.36 10.91 7.24
CA GLY A 26 -9.85 10.89 8.62
C GLY A 26 -10.69 9.69 9.00
N GLU A 27 -10.98 8.79 8.06
CA GLU A 27 -11.79 7.61 8.33
C GLU A 27 -10.94 6.35 8.29
N VAL A 28 -11.21 5.42 9.18
CA VAL A 28 -10.48 4.14 9.21
C VAL A 28 -10.76 3.38 7.92
N LEU A 29 -9.69 2.93 7.28
CA LEU A 29 -9.76 2.11 6.07
C LEU A 29 -9.35 0.69 6.43
N THR A 30 -10.34 -0.22 6.45
CA THR A 30 -10.09 -1.61 6.76
C THR A 30 -9.89 -2.40 5.48
N LEU A 31 -8.80 -3.16 5.43
CA LEU A 31 -8.40 -3.89 4.22
C LEU A 31 -8.25 -5.38 4.53
N PRO A 32 -8.59 -6.26 3.59
CA PRO A 32 -8.19 -7.65 3.71
C PRO A 32 -6.68 -7.76 3.84
N SER A 33 -6.25 -8.82 4.49
CA SER A 33 -4.87 -9.00 4.93
C SER A 33 -3.83 -8.75 3.84
N ARG A 34 -4.04 -9.28 2.64
CA ARG A 34 -3.03 -9.14 1.57
C ARG A 34 -3.05 -7.77 0.92
N GLU A 35 -4.22 -7.17 0.79
CA GLU A 35 -4.31 -5.78 0.34
C GLU A 35 -3.63 -4.85 1.33
N HIS A 36 -3.84 -5.12 2.62
CA HIS A 36 -3.18 -4.38 3.69
C HIS A 36 -1.66 -4.46 3.53
N ALA A 37 -1.14 -5.66 3.32
CA ALA A 37 0.30 -5.87 3.19
C ALA A 37 0.87 -5.16 1.95
N VAL A 38 0.15 -5.16 0.84
CA VAL A 38 0.58 -4.44 -0.36
C VAL A 38 0.68 -2.94 -0.07
N LEU A 39 -0.39 -2.37 0.48
CA LEU A 39 -0.42 -0.94 0.76
C LEU A 39 0.61 -0.54 1.82
N GLU A 40 0.79 -1.38 2.82
CA GLU A 40 1.79 -1.18 3.86
C GLU A 40 3.19 -1.03 3.28
N ASN A 41 3.54 -1.86 2.30
CA ASN A 41 4.84 -1.80 1.65
C ASN A 41 4.98 -0.58 0.75
N LEU A 42 3.91 -0.17 0.11
CA LEU A 42 3.97 1.00 -0.77
C LEU A 42 4.05 2.31 0.03
N ILE A 43 3.31 2.41 1.14
CA ILE A 43 3.31 3.64 1.92
C ILE A 43 4.57 3.80 2.77
N ALA A 44 5.32 2.72 2.97
CA ALA A 44 6.59 2.81 3.69
C ALA A 44 7.54 3.80 3.05
N ARG A 45 7.49 3.91 1.73
CA ARG A 45 8.25 4.91 0.97
C ARG A 45 7.42 5.37 -0.23
N PRO A 46 6.60 6.40 -0.04
CA PRO A 46 5.84 6.94 -1.18
C PRO A 46 6.79 7.38 -2.28
N GLY A 47 6.44 7.08 -3.52
CA GLY A 47 7.27 7.38 -4.67
C GLY A 47 8.32 6.34 -5.00
N ARG A 48 8.51 5.35 -4.13
CA ARG A 48 9.45 4.26 -4.41
C ARG A 48 8.80 3.20 -5.29
N LEU A 49 9.48 2.88 -6.37
CA LEU A 49 9.01 1.85 -7.30
C LEU A 49 9.29 0.46 -6.71
N MET A 50 8.25 -0.36 -6.66
CA MET A 50 8.39 -1.76 -6.24
C MET A 50 7.84 -2.66 -7.32
N SER A 51 8.64 -3.66 -7.71
CA SER A 51 8.20 -4.61 -8.72
C SER A 51 7.13 -5.54 -8.17
N LYS A 52 6.41 -6.18 -9.08
CA LYS A 52 5.43 -7.20 -8.73
C LYS A 52 6.07 -8.30 -7.89
N GLU A 53 7.26 -8.72 -8.30
CA GLU A 53 8.00 -9.78 -7.60
C GLU A 53 8.43 -9.35 -6.21
N GLN A 54 8.88 -8.10 -6.06
CA GLN A 54 9.25 -7.58 -4.74
C GLN A 54 8.04 -7.54 -3.82
N LEU A 55 6.91 -7.05 -4.32
CA LEU A 55 5.68 -7.03 -3.53
C LEU A 55 5.22 -8.43 -3.17
N ALA A 56 5.28 -9.36 -4.13
CA ALA A 56 4.89 -10.74 -3.85
C ALA A 56 5.75 -11.35 -2.75
N GLY A 57 7.06 -11.11 -2.80
CA GLY A 57 7.96 -11.59 -1.75
C GLY A 57 7.63 -11.05 -0.37
N LYS A 58 7.24 -9.77 -0.29
CA LYS A 58 6.88 -9.14 0.98
C LYS A 58 5.51 -9.59 1.48
N VAL A 59 4.57 -9.77 0.57
CA VAL A 59 3.18 -10.07 0.93
C VAL A 59 2.98 -11.53 1.24
N PHE A 60 3.55 -12.40 0.44
CA PHE A 60 3.37 -13.84 0.57
C PHE A 60 4.44 -14.52 1.41
N GLY A 61 5.62 -13.92 1.50
CA GLY A 61 6.72 -14.51 2.23
C GLY A 61 7.15 -15.83 1.64
N LEU A 62 7.05 -16.89 2.44
CA LEU A 62 7.47 -18.24 2.03
C LEU A 62 6.35 -19.08 1.43
N ASP A 63 5.21 -18.48 1.16
CA ASP A 63 4.09 -19.19 0.55
C ASP A 63 4.45 -19.58 -0.88
N GLN A 64 4.54 -20.88 -1.13
CA GLN A 64 4.96 -21.38 -2.43
C GLN A 64 3.87 -21.33 -3.48
N ASP A 65 2.62 -21.18 -3.05
CA ASP A 65 1.50 -21.05 -3.98
C ASP A 65 1.29 -19.62 -4.42
N ALA A 66 2.09 -18.71 -3.90
CA ALA A 66 1.95 -17.30 -4.20
C ALA A 66 2.41 -17.03 -5.63
N SER A 67 1.63 -16.22 -6.33
CA SER A 67 1.92 -15.83 -7.71
C SER A 67 2.06 -14.31 -7.77
N PRO A 68 3.11 -13.79 -8.42
CA PRO A 68 3.22 -12.35 -8.60
C PRO A 68 2.00 -11.74 -9.30
N GLU A 69 1.31 -12.51 -10.15
CA GLU A 69 0.11 -12.02 -10.82
C GLU A 69 -1.03 -11.71 -9.85
N ALA A 70 -1.06 -12.35 -8.70
CA ALA A 70 -2.06 -12.05 -7.68
C ALA A 70 -1.93 -10.60 -7.17
N ILE A 71 -0.73 -10.04 -7.23
CA ILE A 71 -0.51 -8.64 -6.84
C ILE A 71 -1.37 -7.70 -7.69
N GLU A 72 -1.55 -8.00 -8.97
CA GLU A 72 -2.38 -7.17 -9.85
C GLU A 72 -3.82 -7.09 -9.35
N ILE A 73 -4.33 -8.17 -8.80
CA ILE A 73 -5.69 -8.22 -8.25
C ILE A 73 -5.78 -7.29 -7.04
N TYR A 74 -4.80 -7.36 -6.14
CA TYR A 74 -4.78 -6.52 -4.93
C TYR A 74 -4.61 -5.04 -5.29
N ILE A 75 -3.77 -4.74 -6.27
CA ILE A 75 -3.60 -3.37 -6.76
C ILE A 75 -4.93 -2.83 -7.30
N SER A 76 -5.63 -3.65 -8.10
CA SER A 76 -6.92 -3.25 -8.66
C SER A 76 -7.94 -2.94 -7.57
N ARG A 77 -8.00 -3.79 -6.54
CA ARG A 77 -8.92 -3.58 -5.42
C ARG A 77 -8.57 -2.36 -4.60
N LEU A 78 -7.27 -2.14 -4.37
CA LEU A 78 -6.81 -0.97 -3.65
C LEU A 78 -7.12 0.32 -4.42
N ARG A 79 -6.94 0.31 -5.73
CA ARG A 79 -7.27 1.47 -6.55
C ARG A 79 -8.72 1.88 -6.42
N ARG A 80 -9.62 0.91 -6.35
CA ARG A 80 -11.03 1.17 -6.15
C ARG A 80 -11.29 1.87 -4.82
N LYS A 81 -10.63 1.40 -3.78
CA LYS A 81 -10.81 1.95 -2.43
C LYS A 81 -10.18 3.32 -2.28
N LEU A 82 -9.14 3.62 -3.05
CA LEU A 82 -8.45 4.90 -3.00
C LEU A 82 -9.03 5.92 -3.99
N ASP A 83 -9.98 5.50 -4.82
CA ASP A 83 -10.53 6.36 -5.87
C ASP A 83 -11.14 7.62 -5.27
N GLY A 84 -10.84 8.76 -5.88
CA GLY A 84 -11.37 10.05 -5.43
C GLY A 84 -10.69 10.63 -4.21
N SER A 85 -9.68 9.96 -3.64
CA SER A 85 -9.04 10.41 -2.41
C SER A 85 -7.84 11.32 -2.64
N GLY A 86 -7.35 11.40 -3.88
CA GLY A 86 -6.11 12.12 -4.18
C GLY A 86 -4.86 11.28 -3.98
N VAL A 87 -5.01 10.04 -3.54
CA VAL A 87 -3.89 9.08 -3.39
C VAL A 87 -4.06 8.01 -4.44
N ARG A 88 -3.00 7.65 -5.11
CA ARG A 88 -3.10 6.68 -6.19
C ARG A 88 -1.89 5.75 -6.26
N ILE A 89 -2.12 4.58 -6.81
CA ILE A 89 -1.07 3.62 -7.12
C ILE A 89 -0.79 3.74 -8.62
N VAL A 90 0.43 4.12 -8.96
CA VAL A 90 0.84 4.31 -10.35
C VAL A 90 1.54 3.06 -10.83
N THR A 91 1.18 2.60 -12.03
CA THR A 91 1.84 1.48 -12.68
C THR A 91 2.90 1.98 -13.64
N PHE A 92 4.11 1.44 -13.49
CA PHE A 92 5.17 1.62 -14.48
C PHE A 92 5.33 0.28 -15.19
N ARG A 93 4.86 0.24 -16.40
CA ARG A 93 4.74 -0.99 -17.16
C ARG A 93 6.08 -1.73 -17.26
N GLY A 94 6.06 -3.00 -16.85
CA GLY A 94 7.26 -3.82 -16.84
C GLY A 94 8.20 -3.56 -15.67
N LEU A 95 7.95 -2.53 -14.88
CA LEU A 95 8.83 -2.17 -13.75
C LEU A 95 8.16 -2.34 -12.39
N GLY A 96 6.90 -1.97 -12.26
CA GLY A 96 6.21 -2.13 -10.98
C GLY A 96 5.25 -1.01 -10.65
N TYR A 97 5.11 -0.76 -9.36
CA TYR A 97 4.11 0.16 -8.82
C TYR A 97 4.73 1.10 -7.80
N LEU A 98 4.12 2.26 -7.66
CA LEU A 98 4.44 3.16 -6.56
C LEU A 98 3.18 3.85 -6.08
N LEU A 99 3.25 4.37 -4.86
CA LEU A 99 2.16 5.14 -4.26
C LEU A 99 2.54 6.62 -4.31
N GLU A 100 1.61 7.45 -4.74
CA GLU A 100 1.84 8.89 -4.74
C GLU A 100 0.54 9.64 -4.44
N ALA A 101 0.68 10.85 -3.98
CA ALA A 101 -0.45 11.75 -3.77
C ALA A 101 -0.49 12.76 -4.90
N GLU A 102 -1.69 13.11 -5.32
CA GLU A 102 -1.88 14.17 -6.30
C GLU A 102 -1.50 15.51 -5.69
N ALA A 103 -0.84 16.31 -6.48
CA ALA A 103 -0.43 17.64 -6.05
C ALA A 103 -1.64 18.59 -5.91
#